data_af36b53bbade60bfe601779bb17c5bc5
#
_entry.id   af36b53bbade60bfe601779bb17c5bc5
#
_cell.length_a   1.000
_cell.length_b   1.000
_cell.length_c   1.000
_cell.angle_alpha   90.00
_cell.angle_beta   90.00
_cell.angle_gamma   90.00
#
_symmetry.space_group_name_H-M   'P 1'
#
loop_
_entity.id
_entity.type
_entity.pdbx_description
1 polymer ?
#
loop_
_entity_poly.entity_id
_entity_poly.type
_entity_poly.pdbx_seq_one_letter_code
_entity_poly.pdbx_strand_id
1 'polypeptide(L)'
;QGQPERGVNPNSVNFIKQMNAGLQRLHPNCMLIAEDSTAFPKITCPVEYDGMGFDYKWDLGWMNDTLNYFRTPPAERPAQHNKLTFSMFYFYNELYMLELSHDENVHGKATVVQKMWGDYEQKFPQARAMYAYMFTHPGKKLNFMGGEFAQFREWDETREQDWDILKYPLHESFDRYMKKLMGLYKTEPALHNAEYNSDTFRWLMADNAEQCSYAYIRTAENQTIWCLFNFSDKEQTFPLKADKPCVLSPLLSSDEQTYSGSTSANELKNIAIEKAGAHEFTLPPFTAVLYEELPAETIKPAKTAKKPKSAAK
;
A
#
# COMPACT_ATOMS: atom_id res chain seq x y z
N GLN A 1 24.84 -25.32 -16.76
CA GLN A 1 25.48 -24.70 -15.59
C GLN A 1 25.44 -23.19 -15.84
N GLY A 2 24.40 -22.51 -15.32
CA GLY A 2 24.31 -21.07 -15.31
C GLY A 2 25.46 -20.52 -14.47
N GLN A 3 26.25 -19.63 -15.04
CA GLN A 3 27.24 -18.89 -14.29
C GLN A 3 26.51 -17.68 -13.64
N PRO A 4 26.22 -17.69 -12.34
CA PRO A 4 25.53 -16.57 -11.68
C PRO A 4 26.37 -15.28 -11.64
N GLU A 5 27.62 -15.34 -12.03
CA GLU A 5 28.62 -14.27 -11.86
C GLU A 5 28.99 -13.56 -13.18
N ARG A 6 28.33 -13.85 -14.29
CA ARG A 6 28.58 -13.15 -15.55
C ARG A 6 28.12 -11.71 -15.45
N GLY A 7 29.07 -10.79 -15.28
CA GLY A 7 28.82 -9.35 -15.18
C GLY A 7 29.10 -8.74 -13.79
N VAL A 8 29.35 -9.55 -12.75
CA VAL A 8 29.73 -9.04 -11.44
C VAL A 8 31.23 -8.69 -11.44
N ASN A 9 31.55 -7.43 -11.12
CA ASN A 9 32.91 -6.98 -10.94
C ASN A 9 33.32 -7.13 -9.46
N PRO A 10 34.24 -8.08 -9.09
CA PRO A 10 34.63 -8.30 -7.71
C PRO A 10 35.24 -7.06 -7.04
N ASN A 11 35.92 -6.21 -7.80
CA ASN A 11 36.53 -4.97 -7.28
C ASN A 11 35.43 -3.96 -6.90
N SER A 12 34.35 -3.88 -7.70
CA SER A 12 33.22 -3.00 -7.39
C SER A 12 32.47 -3.50 -6.15
N VAL A 13 32.25 -4.81 -6.04
CA VAL A 13 31.66 -5.42 -4.82
C VAL A 13 32.50 -5.11 -3.58
N ASN A 14 33.82 -5.33 -3.66
CA ASN A 14 34.74 -5.02 -2.55
C ASN A 14 34.73 -3.53 -2.19
N PHE A 15 34.75 -2.65 -3.20
CA PHE A 15 34.69 -1.21 -2.98
C PHE A 15 33.42 -0.81 -2.25
N ILE A 16 32.26 -1.27 -2.69
CA ILE A 16 30.96 -0.93 -2.07
C ILE A 16 30.91 -1.43 -0.62
N LYS A 17 31.33 -2.68 -0.35
CA LYS A 17 31.39 -3.23 1.01
C LYS A 17 32.27 -2.38 1.93
N GLN A 18 33.46 -1.99 1.47
CA GLN A 18 34.37 -1.15 2.26
C GLN A 18 33.81 0.27 2.46
N MET A 19 33.21 0.84 1.42
CA MET A 19 32.55 2.15 1.49
C MET A 19 31.42 2.14 2.50
N ASN A 20 30.48 1.20 2.40
CA ASN A 20 29.32 1.11 3.30
C ASN A 20 29.76 0.85 4.75
N ALA A 21 30.69 -0.07 4.99
CA ALA A 21 31.24 -0.28 6.33
C ALA A 21 31.93 0.96 6.90
N GLY A 22 32.64 1.72 6.05
CA GLY A 22 33.26 3.00 6.40
C GLY A 22 32.23 4.06 6.75
N LEU A 23 31.19 4.21 5.93
CA LEU A 23 30.11 5.18 6.15
C LEU A 23 29.30 4.87 7.43
N GLN A 24 28.92 3.63 7.65
CA GLN A 24 28.22 3.22 8.88
C GLN A 24 29.03 3.51 10.15
N ARG A 25 30.37 3.33 10.09
CA ARG A 25 31.24 3.64 11.22
C ARG A 25 31.42 5.14 11.45
N LEU A 26 31.58 5.94 10.39
CA LEU A 26 31.87 7.38 10.47
C LEU A 26 30.60 8.21 10.62
N HIS A 27 29.51 7.75 10.02
CA HIS A 27 28.22 8.44 9.93
C HIS A 27 27.05 7.48 10.26
N PRO A 28 26.95 6.98 11.50
CA PRO A 28 25.98 5.92 11.86
C PRO A 28 24.50 6.33 11.73
N ASN A 29 24.25 7.63 11.52
CA ASN A 29 22.88 8.16 11.31
C ASN A 29 22.52 8.33 9.81
N CYS A 30 23.44 8.00 8.90
CA CYS A 30 23.13 8.00 7.46
C CYS A 30 22.42 6.73 7.07
N MET A 31 21.39 6.87 6.25
CA MET A 31 20.66 5.74 5.64
C MET A 31 21.27 5.48 4.26
N LEU A 32 21.68 4.25 4.01
CA LEU A 32 22.25 3.80 2.74
C LEU A 32 21.21 2.98 1.99
N ILE A 33 20.80 3.46 0.82
CA ILE A 33 19.75 2.82 0.02
C ILE A 33 20.33 2.43 -1.33
N ALA A 34 20.14 1.16 -1.72
CA ALA A 34 20.57 0.64 -3.01
C ALA A 34 19.48 0.80 -4.06
N GLU A 35 19.84 1.33 -5.22
CA GLU A 35 19.10 1.18 -6.46
C GLU A 35 19.80 0.10 -7.29
N ASP A 36 19.19 -1.08 -7.35
CA ASP A 36 19.71 -2.23 -8.10
C ASP A 36 18.57 -3.10 -8.61
N SER A 37 18.46 -3.24 -9.92
CA SER A 37 17.43 -4.04 -10.61
C SER A 37 17.77 -5.52 -10.74
N THR A 38 18.96 -5.94 -10.24
CA THR A 38 19.42 -7.32 -10.38
C THR A 38 18.95 -8.22 -9.23
N ALA A 39 19.07 -9.53 -9.43
CA ALA A 39 18.87 -10.52 -8.38
C ALA A 39 20.15 -10.78 -7.56
N PHE A 40 21.10 -9.80 -7.51
CA PHE A 40 22.30 -9.92 -6.68
C PHE A 40 21.89 -10.05 -5.21
N PRO A 41 22.36 -11.09 -4.49
CA PRO A 41 21.89 -11.39 -3.15
C PRO A 41 22.57 -10.55 -2.07
N LYS A 42 21.93 -10.49 -0.89
CA LYS A 42 22.48 -9.89 0.33
C LYS A 42 22.83 -8.40 0.19
N ILE A 43 22.07 -7.65 -0.60
CA ILE A 43 22.26 -6.20 -0.74
C ILE A 43 22.09 -5.50 0.62
N THR A 44 21.06 -5.88 1.38
CA THR A 44 20.73 -5.28 2.68
C THR A 44 21.25 -6.07 3.88
N CYS A 45 22.01 -7.13 3.63
CA CYS A 45 22.68 -7.87 4.69
C CYS A 45 23.92 -7.10 5.16
N PRO A 46 24.24 -7.07 6.47
CA PRO A 46 25.44 -6.43 6.98
C PRO A 46 26.74 -7.01 6.39
N VAL A 47 27.79 -6.17 6.29
CA VAL A 47 29.07 -6.55 5.67
C VAL A 47 29.75 -7.70 6.42
N GLU A 48 29.62 -7.76 7.74
CA GLU A 48 30.15 -8.86 8.58
C GLU A 48 29.53 -10.22 8.30
N TYR A 49 28.36 -10.28 7.69
CA TYR A 49 27.69 -11.50 7.23
C TYR A 49 27.81 -11.70 5.71
N ASP A 50 28.82 -11.10 5.10
CA ASP A 50 29.10 -11.16 3.68
C ASP A 50 28.05 -10.44 2.81
N GLY A 51 27.32 -9.49 3.39
CA GLY A 51 26.40 -8.62 2.67
C GLY A 51 27.06 -7.36 2.09
N MET A 52 26.26 -6.55 1.37
CA MET A 52 26.72 -5.29 0.81
C MET A 52 26.62 -4.12 1.80
N GLY A 53 25.85 -4.26 2.90
CA GLY A 53 25.73 -3.28 3.97
C GLY A 53 24.86 -2.06 3.65
N PHE A 54 23.89 -2.20 2.76
CA PHE A 54 22.84 -1.19 2.61
C PHE A 54 21.74 -1.38 3.65
N ASP A 55 21.10 -0.30 4.06
CA ASP A 55 19.94 -0.33 4.97
C ASP A 55 18.67 -0.77 4.26
N TYR A 56 18.50 -0.35 2.99
CA TYR A 56 17.35 -0.69 2.15
C TYR A 56 17.75 -0.89 0.69
N LYS A 57 16.91 -1.59 -0.03
CA LYS A 57 16.97 -1.74 -1.49
C LYS A 57 15.64 -1.31 -2.11
N TRP A 58 15.65 -0.53 -3.19
CA TRP A 58 14.44 -0.24 -3.96
C TRP A 58 13.85 -1.49 -4.57
N ASP A 59 12.52 -1.64 -4.47
CA ASP A 59 11.79 -2.75 -5.08
C ASP A 59 11.30 -2.39 -6.49
N LEU A 60 12.25 -2.29 -7.42
CA LEU A 60 11.96 -2.00 -8.83
C LEU A 60 11.02 -3.03 -9.46
N GLY A 61 11.00 -4.27 -8.96
CA GLY A 61 10.06 -5.31 -9.39
C GLY A 61 8.62 -4.95 -9.04
N TRP A 62 8.37 -4.63 -7.77
CA TRP A 62 7.07 -4.18 -7.29
C TRP A 62 6.59 -2.93 -8.04
N MET A 63 7.47 -1.93 -8.20
CA MET A 63 7.15 -0.67 -8.90
C MET A 63 6.71 -0.93 -10.34
N ASN A 64 7.51 -1.67 -11.11
CA ASN A 64 7.20 -1.96 -12.50
C ASN A 64 5.89 -2.77 -12.66
N ASP A 65 5.71 -3.80 -11.85
CA ASP A 65 4.53 -4.64 -11.89
C ASP A 65 3.26 -3.88 -11.49
N THR A 66 3.34 -3.07 -10.44
CA THR A 66 2.23 -2.25 -9.97
C THR A 66 1.82 -1.22 -11.02
N LEU A 67 2.75 -0.45 -11.55
CA LEU A 67 2.45 0.56 -12.56
C LEU A 67 1.93 -0.06 -13.87
N ASN A 68 2.47 -1.21 -14.29
CA ASN A 68 1.96 -1.93 -15.46
C ASN A 68 0.53 -2.44 -15.25
N TYR A 69 0.22 -2.95 -14.05
CA TYR A 69 -1.13 -3.38 -13.71
C TYR A 69 -2.13 -2.23 -13.83
N PHE A 70 -1.84 -1.07 -13.25
CA PHE A 70 -2.75 0.08 -13.26
C PHE A 70 -2.84 0.80 -14.61
N ARG A 71 -1.86 0.64 -15.51
CA ARG A 71 -1.96 1.05 -16.92
C ARG A 71 -2.91 0.17 -17.73
N THR A 72 -3.03 -1.09 -17.36
CA THR A 72 -3.82 -2.08 -18.08
C THR A 72 -5.31 -1.74 -17.99
N PRO A 73 -6.07 -1.79 -19.10
CA PRO A 73 -7.52 -1.64 -19.05
C PRO A 73 -8.15 -2.64 -18.07
N PRO A 74 -9.18 -2.26 -17.28
CA PRO A 74 -9.78 -3.15 -16.29
C PRO A 74 -10.21 -4.52 -16.81
N ALA A 75 -10.70 -4.59 -18.03
CA ALA A 75 -11.09 -5.85 -18.69
C ALA A 75 -9.93 -6.82 -18.91
N GLU A 76 -8.69 -6.34 -18.96
CA GLU A 76 -7.48 -7.14 -19.19
C GLU A 76 -6.71 -7.44 -17.88
N ARG A 77 -7.09 -6.81 -16.76
CA ARG A 77 -6.44 -6.98 -15.45
C ARG A 77 -6.50 -8.41 -14.90
N PRO A 78 -7.55 -9.21 -15.15
CA PRO A 78 -7.55 -10.62 -14.74
C PRO A 78 -6.29 -11.38 -15.20
N ALA A 79 -5.85 -11.16 -16.43
CA ALA A 79 -4.63 -11.77 -16.96
C ALA A 79 -3.32 -11.22 -16.35
N GLN A 80 -3.38 -10.09 -15.68
CA GLN A 80 -2.25 -9.44 -15.01
C GLN A 80 -2.27 -9.58 -13.48
N HIS A 81 -3.19 -10.38 -12.94
CA HIS A 81 -3.47 -10.50 -11.51
C HIS A 81 -2.21 -10.72 -10.65
N ASN A 82 -1.34 -11.61 -11.09
CA ASN A 82 -0.14 -11.97 -10.35
C ASN A 82 0.88 -10.83 -10.20
N LYS A 83 0.79 -9.76 -10.98
CA LYS A 83 1.67 -8.60 -10.84
C LYS A 83 1.57 -7.94 -9.45
N LEU A 84 0.40 -7.99 -8.82
CA LEU A 84 0.22 -7.42 -7.49
C LEU A 84 0.49 -8.41 -6.34
N THR A 85 0.65 -9.69 -6.62
CA THR A 85 0.92 -10.70 -5.59
C THR A 85 2.35 -11.22 -5.64
N PHE A 86 3.03 -11.05 -6.76
CA PHE A 86 4.35 -11.66 -7.00
C PHE A 86 5.45 -11.12 -6.08
N SER A 87 5.40 -9.82 -5.71
CA SER A 87 6.39 -9.23 -4.81
C SER A 87 6.51 -10.00 -3.48
N MET A 88 5.40 -10.52 -2.95
CA MET A 88 5.40 -11.25 -1.69
C MET A 88 6.16 -12.59 -1.73
N PHE A 89 6.50 -13.12 -2.92
CA PHE A 89 7.33 -14.33 -3.04
C PHE A 89 8.81 -14.08 -2.71
N TYR A 90 9.28 -12.83 -2.91
CA TYR A 90 10.68 -12.47 -2.68
C TYR A 90 10.87 -11.37 -1.62
N PHE A 91 9.81 -10.72 -1.19
CA PHE A 91 9.85 -9.52 -0.35
C PHE A 91 10.74 -9.68 0.90
N TYR A 92 10.75 -10.86 1.53
CA TYR A 92 11.51 -11.10 2.74
C TYR A 92 12.97 -11.50 2.50
N ASN A 93 13.46 -11.49 1.26
CA ASN A 93 14.86 -11.78 0.94
C ASN A 93 15.78 -10.56 1.19
N GLU A 94 15.22 -9.34 1.15
CA GLU A 94 15.93 -8.07 1.37
C GLU A 94 15.04 -7.11 2.17
N LEU A 95 15.62 -6.03 2.67
CA LEU A 95 14.86 -4.94 3.29
C LEU A 95 14.39 -3.97 2.19
N TYR A 96 13.30 -4.33 1.52
CA TYR A 96 12.80 -3.56 0.39
C TYR A 96 12.12 -2.26 0.79
N MET A 97 12.36 -1.22 -0.02
CA MET A 97 11.63 0.05 -0.01
C MET A 97 10.81 0.14 -1.30
N LEU A 98 9.50 0.30 -1.16
CA LEU A 98 8.60 0.51 -2.29
C LEU A 98 8.77 1.95 -2.77
N GLU A 99 9.24 2.12 -3.99
CA GLU A 99 9.50 3.43 -4.55
C GLU A 99 8.56 3.78 -5.70
N LEU A 100 8.19 5.05 -5.72
CA LEU A 100 7.72 5.79 -6.88
C LEU A 100 8.62 7.02 -6.96
N SER A 101 9.75 6.87 -7.65
CA SER A 101 10.86 7.83 -7.64
C SER A 101 10.69 8.94 -8.69
N HIS A 102 11.73 9.77 -8.86
CA HIS A 102 11.78 10.75 -9.95
C HIS A 102 11.70 10.06 -11.32
N ASP A 103 12.31 8.88 -11.46
CA ASP A 103 12.37 8.14 -12.73
C ASP A 103 10.99 7.76 -13.26
N GLU A 104 9.98 7.59 -12.40
CA GLU A 104 8.60 7.34 -12.78
C GLU A 104 7.84 8.61 -13.17
N ASN A 105 8.48 9.79 -13.05
CA ASN A 105 7.84 11.09 -13.23
C ASN A 105 8.56 12.00 -14.24
N VAL A 106 9.49 11.48 -15.06
CA VAL A 106 10.34 12.26 -15.96
C VAL A 106 10.51 11.62 -17.35
N HIS A 107 11.12 12.33 -18.26
CA HIS A 107 11.62 11.86 -19.57
C HIS A 107 10.54 11.30 -20.49
N GLY A 108 9.35 11.88 -20.52
CA GLY A 108 8.24 11.45 -21.37
C GLY A 108 7.56 10.17 -20.92
N LYS A 109 7.83 9.72 -19.67
CA LYS A 109 7.20 8.53 -19.10
C LYS A 109 5.81 8.80 -18.52
N ALA A 110 5.37 10.05 -18.46
CA ALA A 110 4.22 10.58 -17.72
C ALA A 110 4.40 10.45 -16.18
N THR A 111 3.58 11.16 -15.40
CA THR A 111 3.61 11.04 -13.93
C THR A 111 2.87 9.78 -13.45
N VAL A 112 3.04 9.42 -12.19
CA VAL A 112 2.40 8.23 -11.60
C VAL A 112 0.88 8.24 -11.84
N VAL A 113 0.20 9.35 -11.54
CA VAL A 113 -1.26 9.44 -11.73
C VAL A 113 -1.65 9.39 -13.21
N GLN A 114 -0.85 9.98 -14.11
CA GLN A 114 -1.12 9.91 -15.55
C GLN A 114 -1.00 8.50 -16.13
N LYS A 115 -0.22 7.64 -15.48
CA LYS A 115 -0.09 6.23 -15.87
C LYS A 115 -1.34 5.40 -15.57
N MET A 116 -2.23 5.86 -14.70
CA MET A 116 -3.49 5.17 -14.46
C MET A 116 -4.32 5.09 -15.73
N TRP A 117 -5.02 3.97 -15.93
CA TRP A 117 -5.89 3.79 -17.10
C TRP A 117 -7.05 4.79 -17.13
N GLY A 118 -7.49 5.13 -18.34
CA GLY A 118 -8.70 5.92 -18.58
C GLY A 118 -8.49 7.42 -18.64
N ASP A 119 -9.60 8.13 -18.64
CA ASP A 119 -9.67 9.59 -18.72
C ASP A 119 -9.30 10.26 -17.39
N TYR A 120 -9.28 11.60 -17.39
CA TYR A 120 -8.88 12.41 -16.23
C TYR A 120 -9.59 11.98 -14.94
N GLU A 121 -10.92 11.89 -14.96
CA GLU A 121 -11.73 11.53 -13.78
C GLU A 121 -11.50 10.09 -13.32
N GLN A 122 -11.26 9.19 -14.26
CA GLN A 122 -11.04 7.76 -13.97
C GLN A 122 -9.69 7.47 -13.33
N LYS A 123 -8.71 8.34 -13.52
CA LYS A 123 -7.36 8.16 -12.97
C LYS A 123 -7.32 8.31 -11.45
N PHE A 124 -8.08 9.23 -10.88
CA PHE A 124 -8.01 9.54 -9.45
C PHE A 124 -8.48 8.41 -8.53
N PRO A 125 -9.63 7.73 -8.75
CA PRO A 125 -10.01 6.60 -7.90
C PRO A 125 -8.98 5.46 -7.98
N GLN A 126 -8.42 5.18 -9.16
CA GLN A 126 -7.39 4.17 -9.31
C GLN A 126 -6.10 4.56 -8.59
N ALA A 127 -5.67 5.81 -8.68
CA ALA A 127 -4.50 6.30 -7.96
C ALA A 127 -4.71 6.21 -6.44
N ARG A 128 -5.88 6.60 -5.92
CA ARG A 128 -6.20 6.43 -4.49
C ARG A 128 -6.10 4.97 -4.06
N ALA A 129 -6.69 4.06 -4.82
CA ALA A 129 -6.64 2.63 -4.51
C ALA A 129 -5.21 2.05 -4.62
N MET A 130 -4.43 2.47 -5.62
CA MET A 130 -3.03 2.10 -5.78
C MET A 130 -2.17 2.59 -4.61
N TYR A 131 -2.32 3.85 -4.20
CA TYR A 131 -1.57 4.36 -3.06
C TYR A 131 -1.98 3.69 -1.74
N ALA A 132 -3.26 3.34 -1.55
CA ALA A 132 -3.66 2.50 -0.42
C ALA A 132 -2.93 1.15 -0.44
N TYR A 133 -2.85 0.49 -1.60
CA TYR A 133 -2.09 -0.75 -1.77
C TYR A 133 -0.60 -0.53 -1.42
N MET A 134 0.04 0.50 -1.95
CA MET A 134 1.43 0.83 -1.64
C MET A 134 1.65 1.03 -0.14
N PHE A 135 0.82 1.86 0.52
CA PHE A 135 1.02 2.22 1.93
C PHE A 135 0.65 1.11 2.91
N THR A 136 -0.13 0.12 2.49
CA THR A 136 -0.48 -1.04 3.32
C THR A 136 0.33 -2.29 3.00
N HIS A 137 0.98 -2.39 1.83
CA HIS A 137 1.97 -3.43 1.54
C HIS A 137 3.15 -3.33 2.51
N PRO A 138 3.77 -4.44 2.94
CA PRO A 138 5.00 -4.37 3.74
C PRO A 138 6.12 -3.56 3.06
N GLY A 139 7.04 -3.02 3.85
CA GLY A 139 8.21 -2.26 3.38
C GLY A 139 8.06 -0.75 3.51
N LYS A 140 9.20 -0.05 3.59
CA LYS A 140 9.25 1.41 3.64
C LYS A 140 8.79 2.01 2.31
N LYS A 141 8.39 3.29 2.34
CA LYS A 141 7.78 3.97 1.20
C LYS A 141 8.64 5.14 0.75
N LEU A 142 8.81 5.27 -0.56
CA LEU A 142 9.34 6.45 -1.19
C LEU A 142 8.29 6.96 -2.20
N ASN A 143 7.74 8.14 -1.95
CA ASN A 143 6.86 8.84 -2.87
C ASN A 143 7.51 10.14 -3.26
N PHE A 144 7.85 10.29 -4.54
CA PHE A 144 8.53 11.48 -5.04
C PHE A 144 7.58 12.68 -5.04
N MET A 145 8.14 13.87 -4.84
CA MET A 145 7.41 15.13 -4.78
C MET A 145 6.47 15.33 -5.98
N GLY A 146 5.25 15.81 -5.71
CA GLY A 146 4.19 15.95 -6.70
C GLY A 146 3.24 14.74 -6.76
N GLY A 147 3.68 13.55 -6.31
CA GLY A 147 2.83 12.37 -6.21
C GLY A 147 1.70 12.53 -5.20
N GLU A 148 1.91 13.29 -4.13
CA GLU A 148 0.96 13.51 -3.04
C GLU A 148 -0.26 14.39 -3.42
N PHE A 149 -0.16 15.18 -4.48
CA PHE A 149 -1.29 15.97 -5.00
C PHE A 149 -1.60 15.67 -6.48
N ALA A 150 -1.13 14.51 -6.95
CA ALA A 150 -1.38 14.02 -8.31
C ALA A 150 -0.91 14.98 -9.41
N GLN A 151 0.30 15.52 -9.32
CA GLN A 151 0.84 16.40 -10.33
C GLN A 151 0.83 15.73 -11.70
N PHE A 152 0.35 16.45 -12.73
CA PHE A 152 0.28 15.95 -14.11
C PHE A 152 1.53 16.30 -14.93
N ARG A 153 2.13 17.45 -14.68
CA ARG A 153 3.38 17.79 -15.34
C ARG A 153 4.51 16.94 -14.78
N GLU A 154 5.31 16.36 -15.66
CA GLU A 154 6.53 15.69 -15.26
C GLU A 154 7.45 16.62 -14.45
N TRP A 155 8.21 16.01 -13.55
CA TRP A 155 9.18 16.75 -12.75
C TRP A 155 10.25 17.39 -13.64
N ASP A 156 10.63 18.62 -13.30
CA ASP A 156 11.62 19.43 -13.97
C ASP A 156 12.38 20.21 -12.89
N GLU A 157 13.67 19.93 -12.76
CA GLU A 157 14.54 20.52 -11.73
C GLU A 157 14.72 22.04 -11.87
N THR A 158 14.33 22.61 -13.02
CA THR A 158 14.42 24.06 -13.27
C THR A 158 13.17 24.82 -12.88
N ARG A 159 12.11 24.12 -12.41
CA ARG A 159 10.80 24.69 -12.15
C ARG A 159 10.24 24.25 -10.81
N GLU A 160 9.46 25.14 -10.22
CA GLU A 160 8.63 24.82 -9.05
C GLU A 160 7.56 23.76 -9.39
N GLN A 161 7.13 23.00 -8.37
CA GLN A 161 5.98 22.10 -8.47
C GLN A 161 4.71 22.90 -8.81
N ASP A 162 3.76 22.27 -9.50
CA ASP A 162 2.53 22.92 -9.96
C ASP A 162 1.49 23.05 -8.81
N TRP A 163 1.84 23.71 -7.71
CA TRP A 163 0.95 23.89 -6.54
C TRP A 163 -0.39 24.52 -6.89
N ASP A 164 -0.48 25.27 -7.97
CA ASP A 164 -1.70 25.93 -8.42
C ASP A 164 -2.78 24.93 -8.90
N ILE A 165 -2.42 23.67 -9.20
CA ILE A 165 -3.41 22.64 -9.56
C ILE A 165 -4.31 22.25 -8.38
N LEU A 166 -3.93 22.55 -7.15
CA LEU A 166 -4.75 22.33 -5.96
C LEU A 166 -6.06 23.16 -5.97
N LYS A 167 -6.21 24.13 -6.87
CA LYS A 167 -7.49 24.81 -7.11
C LYS A 167 -8.54 23.91 -7.79
N TYR A 168 -8.13 22.79 -8.39
CA TYR A 168 -9.05 21.84 -9.02
C TYR A 168 -9.51 20.78 -8.01
N PRO A 169 -10.83 20.51 -7.95
CA PRO A 169 -11.40 19.67 -6.88
C PRO A 169 -10.79 18.27 -6.76
N LEU A 170 -10.46 17.62 -7.89
CA LEU A 170 -9.88 16.27 -7.85
C LEU A 170 -8.46 16.24 -7.28
N HIS A 171 -7.64 17.24 -7.59
CA HIS A 171 -6.28 17.37 -7.04
C HIS A 171 -6.31 17.73 -5.54
N GLU A 172 -7.20 18.67 -5.16
CA GLU A 172 -7.36 19.06 -3.75
C GLU A 172 -7.85 17.88 -2.89
N SER A 173 -8.86 17.15 -3.38
CA SER A 173 -9.39 15.98 -2.68
C SER A 173 -8.39 14.83 -2.63
N PHE A 174 -7.57 14.68 -3.66
CA PHE A 174 -6.49 13.69 -3.69
C PHE A 174 -5.39 14.02 -2.67
N ASP A 175 -4.95 15.27 -2.56
CA ASP A 175 -4.01 15.73 -1.54
C ASP A 175 -4.55 15.47 -0.12
N ARG A 176 -5.84 15.76 0.11
CA ARG A 176 -6.50 15.44 1.38
C ARG A 176 -6.50 13.94 1.69
N TYR A 177 -6.76 13.11 0.67
CA TYR A 177 -6.67 11.66 0.78
C TYR A 177 -5.27 11.20 1.14
N MET A 178 -4.25 11.69 0.44
CA MET A 178 -2.85 11.32 0.69
C MET A 178 -2.40 11.74 2.08
N LYS A 179 -2.79 12.93 2.56
CA LYS A 179 -2.53 13.36 3.95
C LYS A 179 -3.14 12.40 4.97
N LYS A 180 -4.37 11.94 4.75
CA LYS A 180 -5.01 10.94 5.63
C LYS A 180 -4.28 9.61 5.57
N LEU A 181 -3.99 9.09 4.38
CA LEU A 181 -3.31 7.80 4.18
C LEU A 181 -1.89 7.78 4.79
N MET A 182 -1.09 8.82 4.53
CA MET A 182 0.24 8.98 5.14
C MET A 182 0.16 9.14 6.66
N GLY A 183 -0.89 9.81 7.14
CA GLY A 183 -1.18 9.92 8.57
C GLY A 183 -1.39 8.55 9.20
N LEU A 184 -2.26 7.72 8.62
CA LEU A 184 -2.49 6.34 9.07
C LEU A 184 -1.20 5.50 9.03
N TYR A 185 -0.42 5.58 7.97
CA TYR A 185 0.86 4.86 7.91
C TYR A 185 1.79 5.24 9.08
N LYS A 186 1.77 6.49 9.53
CA LYS A 186 2.60 6.97 10.65
C LYS A 186 2.04 6.61 12.03
N THR A 187 0.73 6.46 12.17
CA THR A 187 0.06 6.27 13.47
C THR A 187 -0.34 4.83 13.75
N GLU A 188 -0.61 4.02 12.71
CA GLU A 188 -1.11 2.66 12.88
C GLU A 188 0.07 1.66 12.93
N PRO A 189 0.41 1.07 14.09
CA PRO A 189 1.55 0.17 14.23
C PRO A 189 1.53 -0.99 13.23
N ALA A 190 0.36 -1.54 12.94
CA ALA A 190 0.21 -2.63 11.98
C ALA A 190 0.69 -2.27 10.56
N LEU A 191 0.78 -1.00 10.20
CA LEU A 191 1.20 -0.56 8.86
C LEU A 191 2.71 -0.30 8.76
N HIS A 192 3.42 -0.01 9.87
CA HIS A 192 4.82 0.42 9.80
C HIS A 192 5.78 -0.28 10.77
N ASN A 193 5.26 -1.04 11.76
CA ASN A 193 6.11 -1.80 12.67
C ASN A 193 6.34 -3.21 12.14
N ALA A 194 7.56 -3.70 12.33
CA ALA A 194 7.96 -5.06 11.99
C ALA A 194 7.64 -5.50 10.54
N GLU A 195 7.65 -4.57 9.58
CA GLU A 195 7.25 -4.78 8.19
C GLU A 195 8.01 -5.89 7.48
N TYR A 196 9.24 -6.19 7.93
CA TYR A 196 10.10 -7.24 7.38
C TYR A 196 10.01 -8.58 8.13
N ASN A 197 9.03 -8.71 9.04
CA ASN A 197 8.69 -9.98 9.65
C ASN A 197 7.48 -10.60 8.91
N SER A 198 7.66 -11.80 8.37
CA SER A 198 6.60 -12.50 7.61
C SER A 198 5.33 -12.74 8.40
N ASP A 199 5.41 -12.82 9.73
CA ASP A 199 4.24 -13.05 10.59
C ASP A 199 3.31 -11.84 10.69
N THR A 200 3.74 -10.67 10.19
CA THR A 200 2.95 -9.43 10.21
C THR A 200 2.06 -9.24 8.99
N PHE A 201 2.15 -10.15 8.02
CA PHE A 201 1.36 -10.12 6.78
C PHE A 201 0.72 -11.47 6.51
N ARG A 202 -0.56 -11.47 6.14
CA ARG A 202 -1.24 -12.68 5.68
C ARG A 202 -2.29 -12.35 4.64
N TRP A 203 -2.24 -13.03 3.50
CA TRP A 203 -3.31 -12.98 2.52
C TRP A 203 -4.62 -13.54 3.09
N LEU A 204 -5.70 -12.84 2.89
CA LEU A 204 -7.07 -13.33 3.05
C LEU A 204 -7.63 -13.83 1.72
N MET A 205 -7.21 -13.17 0.63
CA MET A 205 -7.58 -13.51 -0.74
C MET A 205 -6.51 -12.99 -1.70
N ALA A 206 -5.82 -13.89 -2.38
CA ALA A 206 -4.73 -13.60 -3.32
C ALA A 206 -4.98 -14.14 -4.73
N ASP A 207 -6.12 -14.78 -4.98
CA ASP A 207 -6.38 -15.57 -6.19
C ASP A 207 -7.71 -15.20 -6.90
N ASN A 208 -8.33 -14.08 -6.54
CA ASN A 208 -9.59 -13.64 -7.14
C ASN A 208 -9.36 -12.77 -8.39
N ALA A 209 -8.71 -13.37 -9.41
CA ALA A 209 -8.32 -12.68 -10.64
C ALA A 209 -9.52 -12.13 -11.42
N GLU A 210 -10.58 -12.91 -11.56
CA GLU A 210 -11.79 -12.55 -12.33
C GLU A 210 -12.43 -11.25 -11.86
N GLN A 211 -12.41 -11.00 -10.55
CA GLN A 211 -12.98 -9.80 -9.95
C GLN A 211 -11.93 -8.69 -9.73
N CYS A 212 -10.65 -8.92 -10.07
CA CYS A 212 -9.54 -7.99 -9.78
C CYS A 212 -9.54 -7.55 -8.30
N SER A 213 -9.85 -8.46 -7.39
CA SER A 213 -10.01 -8.18 -5.98
C SER A 213 -8.93 -8.87 -5.16
N TYR A 214 -8.48 -8.19 -4.12
CA TYR A 214 -7.42 -8.66 -3.23
C TYR A 214 -7.76 -8.32 -1.79
N ALA A 215 -7.33 -9.15 -0.87
CA ALA A 215 -7.44 -8.83 0.55
C ALA A 215 -6.31 -9.46 1.36
N TYR A 216 -5.79 -8.72 2.32
CA TYR A 216 -4.79 -9.21 3.29
C TYR A 216 -4.96 -8.51 4.63
N ILE A 217 -4.35 -9.06 5.64
CA ILE A 217 -4.21 -8.41 6.94
C ILE A 217 -2.76 -7.98 7.18
N ARG A 218 -2.63 -6.88 7.91
CA ARG A 218 -1.41 -6.41 8.53
C ARG A 218 -1.56 -6.50 10.04
N THR A 219 -0.53 -7.01 10.70
CA THR A 219 -0.58 -7.20 12.16
C THR A 219 0.72 -6.72 12.78
N ALA A 220 0.66 -5.92 13.82
CA ALA A 220 1.79 -5.58 14.66
C ALA A 220 1.30 -5.25 16.05
N GLU A 221 2.08 -5.62 17.08
CA GLU A 221 1.70 -5.44 18.47
C GLU A 221 0.32 -6.08 18.77
N ASN A 222 -0.65 -5.28 19.17
CA ASN A 222 -2.03 -5.72 19.46
C ASN A 222 -3.04 -5.26 18.41
N GLN A 223 -2.56 -4.80 17.25
CA GLN A 223 -3.40 -4.28 16.18
C GLN A 223 -3.43 -5.21 14.97
N THR A 224 -4.60 -5.38 14.39
CA THR A 224 -4.80 -6.04 13.09
C THR A 224 -5.60 -5.14 12.18
N ILE A 225 -5.11 -4.89 10.97
CA ILE A 225 -5.79 -4.11 9.95
C ILE A 225 -6.11 -5.01 8.76
N TRP A 226 -7.37 -5.05 8.36
CA TRP A 226 -7.84 -5.69 7.14
C TRP A 226 -7.76 -4.69 6.00
N CYS A 227 -7.07 -5.05 4.93
CA CYS A 227 -6.89 -4.25 3.73
C CYS A 227 -7.59 -4.94 2.56
N LEU A 228 -8.66 -4.33 2.06
CA LEU A 228 -9.52 -4.88 1.02
C LEU A 228 -9.44 -4.00 -0.22
N PHE A 229 -9.37 -4.62 -1.40
CA PHE A 229 -9.21 -3.92 -2.67
C PHE A 229 -10.12 -4.48 -3.75
N ASN A 230 -10.76 -3.58 -4.49
CA ASN A 230 -11.39 -3.82 -5.77
C ASN A 230 -10.71 -2.93 -6.82
N PHE A 231 -9.95 -3.50 -7.72
CA PHE A 231 -9.27 -2.78 -8.81
C PHE A 231 -9.98 -2.91 -10.15
N SER A 232 -11.21 -3.45 -10.17
CA SER A 232 -12.07 -3.48 -11.36
C SER A 232 -12.86 -2.19 -11.52
N ASP A 233 -13.45 -2.00 -12.68
CA ASP A 233 -14.36 -0.90 -13.02
C ASP A 233 -15.84 -1.17 -12.64
N LYS A 234 -16.08 -2.21 -11.84
CA LYS A 234 -17.42 -2.64 -11.40
C LYS A 234 -17.43 -2.84 -9.87
N GLU A 235 -18.61 -2.72 -9.27
CA GLU A 235 -18.81 -3.18 -7.92
C GLU A 235 -18.56 -4.68 -7.84
N GLN A 236 -17.87 -5.12 -6.80
CA GLN A 236 -17.54 -6.52 -6.58
C GLN A 236 -17.97 -6.96 -5.18
N THR A 237 -18.54 -8.15 -5.12
CA THR A 237 -18.87 -8.84 -3.86
C THR A 237 -18.08 -10.14 -3.79
N PHE A 238 -17.36 -10.34 -2.69
CA PHE A 238 -16.51 -11.51 -2.49
C PHE A 238 -16.48 -11.95 -1.03
N PRO A 239 -16.33 -13.26 -0.76
CA PRO A 239 -16.25 -13.79 0.59
C PRO A 239 -14.83 -13.65 1.16
N LEU A 240 -14.71 -13.21 2.42
CA LEU A 240 -13.48 -13.29 3.19
C LEU A 240 -13.71 -14.09 4.47
N LYS A 241 -12.72 -14.88 4.87
CA LYS A 241 -12.80 -15.72 6.05
C LYS A 241 -12.29 -14.98 7.28
N ALA A 242 -13.15 -14.84 8.28
CA ALA A 242 -12.75 -14.43 9.62
C ALA A 242 -12.41 -15.64 10.48
N ASP A 243 -11.36 -15.57 11.27
CA ASP A 243 -10.90 -16.66 12.13
C ASP A 243 -11.68 -16.73 13.47
N LYS A 244 -12.24 -15.61 13.89
CA LYS A 244 -12.98 -15.43 15.15
C LYS A 244 -14.05 -14.34 15.05
N PRO A 245 -14.99 -14.26 15.98
CA PRO A 245 -15.88 -13.10 16.11
C PRO A 245 -15.08 -11.82 16.38
N CYS A 246 -15.42 -10.75 15.65
CA CYS A 246 -14.76 -9.44 15.80
C CYS A 246 -15.68 -8.33 15.28
N VAL A 247 -15.20 -7.09 15.44
CA VAL A 247 -15.81 -5.91 14.82
C VAL A 247 -14.78 -5.27 13.91
N LEU A 248 -15.12 -5.07 12.65
CA LEU A 248 -14.29 -4.32 11.72
C LEU A 248 -14.72 -2.86 11.74
N SER A 249 -13.85 -1.99 12.24
CA SER A 249 -14.07 -0.54 12.31
C SER A 249 -13.35 0.15 11.16
N PRO A 250 -14.04 0.95 10.31
CA PRO A 250 -13.40 1.56 9.16
C PRO A 250 -12.40 2.65 9.58
N LEU A 251 -11.18 2.57 9.06
CA LEU A 251 -10.13 3.58 9.19
C LEU A 251 -10.08 4.52 7.99
N LEU A 252 -10.36 3.96 6.79
CA LEU A 252 -10.28 4.68 5.52
C LEU A 252 -11.06 3.92 4.44
N SER A 253 -11.82 4.64 3.62
CA SER A 253 -12.19 4.18 2.28
C SER A 253 -11.67 5.16 1.24
N SER A 254 -11.05 4.66 0.18
CA SER A 254 -10.56 5.52 -0.92
C SER A 254 -11.71 6.12 -1.75
N ASP A 255 -12.93 5.61 -1.58
CA ASP A 255 -14.13 6.06 -2.29
C ASP A 255 -15.02 6.99 -1.46
N GLU A 256 -14.55 7.52 -0.34
CA GLU A 256 -15.33 8.50 0.43
C GLU A 256 -15.58 9.78 -0.37
N GLN A 257 -16.78 10.35 -0.22
CA GLN A 257 -17.16 11.63 -0.85
C GLN A 257 -16.21 12.78 -0.50
N THR A 258 -15.61 12.74 0.69
CA THR A 258 -14.57 13.70 1.08
C THR A 258 -13.34 13.67 0.19
N TYR A 259 -13.11 12.56 -0.53
CA TYR A 259 -12.01 12.39 -1.49
C TYR A 259 -12.52 12.36 -2.95
N SER A 260 -13.69 12.94 -3.20
CA SER A 260 -14.37 12.91 -4.52
C SER A 260 -14.74 11.49 -4.96
N GLY A 261 -15.04 10.60 -4.02
CA GLY A 261 -15.63 9.30 -4.26
C GLY A 261 -17.17 9.34 -4.19
N SER A 262 -17.78 8.17 -4.22
CA SER A 262 -19.24 7.99 -4.21
C SER A 262 -19.81 7.65 -2.82
N THR A 263 -19.01 7.04 -1.95
CA THR A 263 -19.44 6.53 -0.64
C THR A 263 -19.59 7.67 0.38
N SER A 264 -20.78 7.82 0.95
CA SER A 264 -20.99 8.80 2.01
C SER A 264 -20.40 8.32 3.36
N ALA A 265 -20.03 9.25 4.24
CA ALA A 265 -19.52 8.93 5.57
C ALA A 265 -20.53 8.10 6.42
N ASN A 266 -21.83 8.22 6.16
CA ASN A 266 -22.85 7.46 6.85
C ASN A 266 -22.95 5.98 6.39
N GLU A 267 -22.35 5.64 5.25
CA GLU A 267 -22.28 4.28 4.73
C GLU A 267 -21.08 3.50 5.27
N LEU A 268 -20.04 4.20 5.70
CA LEU A 268 -18.90 3.61 6.38
C LEU A 268 -19.22 3.30 7.82
N LYS A 269 -19.63 2.07 8.08
CA LYS A 269 -20.06 1.58 9.41
C LYS A 269 -19.18 0.45 9.87
N ASN A 270 -19.19 0.24 11.18
CA ASN A 270 -18.62 -0.97 11.76
C ASN A 270 -19.36 -2.20 11.23
N ILE A 271 -18.61 -3.23 10.87
CA ILE A 271 -19.12 -4.52 10.42
C ILE A 271 -18.94 -5.50 11.59
N ALA A 272 -20.05 -6.02 12.09
CA ALA A 272 -20.03 -7.05 13.14
C ALA A 272 -19.86 -8.44 12.51
N ILE A 273 -18.78 -9.11 12.84
CA ILE A 273 -18.50 -10.51 12.51
C ILE A 273 -18.90 -11.36 13.72
N GLU A 274 -20.09 -11.95 13.69
CA GLU A 274 -20.66 -12.67 14.84
C GLU A 274 -20.05 -14.06 15.07
N LYS A 275 -19.49 -14.66 14.03
CA LYS A 275 -18.88 -16.00 14.08
C LYS A 275 -17.71 -16.14 13.12
N ALA A 276 -16.82 -17.08 13.41
CA ALA A 276 -15.79 -17.49 12.45
C ALA A 276 -16.44 -18.07 11.17
N GLY A 277 -15.80 -17.86 10.02
CA GLY A 277 -16.30 -18.34 8.73
C GLY A 277 -16.25 -17.28 7.65
N ALA A 278 -16.86 -17.57 6.50
CA ALA A 278 -16.94 -16.68 5.37
C ALA A 278 -18.02 -15.60 5.58
N HIS A 279 -17.67 -14.36 5.25
CA HIS A 279 -18.53 -13.19 5.27
C HIS A 279 -18.39 -12.43 3.96
N GLU A 280 -19.50 -11.95 3.40
CA GLU A 280 -19.50 -11.21 2.15
C GLU A 280 -19.11 -9.74 2.37
N PHE A 281 -18.23 -9.26 1.49
CA PHE A 281 -17.81 -7.86 1.43
C PHE A 281 -18.08 -7.31 0.03
N THR A 282 -18.71 -6.13 -0.03
CA THR A 282 -18.98 -5.43 -1.29
C THR A 282 -18.19 -4.16 -1.35
N LEU A 283 -17.41 -3.97 -2.43
CA LEU A 283 -16.62 -2.78 -2.67
C LEU A 283 -17.00 -2.13 -4.00
N PRO A 284 -17.19 -0.78 -4.01
CA PRO A 284 -17.36 -0.03 -5.25
C PRO A 284 -16.19 -0.20 -6.22
N PRO A 285 -16.30 0.24 -7.49
CA PRO A 285 -15.21 0.24 -8.46
C PRO A 285 -13.97 1.00 -7.94
N PHE A 286 -12.78 0.51 -8.26
CA PHE A 286 -11.50 1.16 -7.96
C PHE A 286 -11.35 1.61 -6.51
N THR A 287 -11.79 0.76 -5.57
CA THR A 287 -11.86 1.10 -4.15
C THR A 287 -10.90 0.27 -3.31
N ALA A 288 -10.28 0.93 -2.35
CA ALA A 288 -9.56 0.31 -1.24
C ALA A 288 -10.24 0.69 0.08
N VAL A 289 -10.43 -0.28 0.97
CA VAL A 289 -10.98 -0.05 2.32
C VAL A 289 -10.08 -0.67 3.37
N LEU A 290 -9.79 0.10 4.41
CA LEU A 290 -9.01 -0.34 5.56
C LEU A 290 -9.93 -0.41 6.78
N TYR A 291 -9.92 -1.57 7.47
CA TYR A 291 -10.64 -1.78 8.71
C TYR A 291 -9.67 -2.18 9.82
N GLU A 292 -9.83 -1.61 10.99
CA GLU A 292 -9.23 -2.14 12.21
C GLU A 292 -10.09 -3.25 12.78
N GLU A 293 -9.48 -4.38 13.11
CA GLU A 293 -10.15 -5.49 13.81
C GLU A 293 -10.18 -5.22 15.31
N LEU A 294 -11.37 -5.05 15.84
CA LEU A 294 -11.63 -4.84 17.27
C LEU A 294 -12.26 -6.08 17.91
N PRO A 295 -12.08 -6.31 19.22
CA PRO A 295 -12.76 -7.40 19.91
C PRO A 295 -14.28 -7.31 19.78
N ALA A 296 -14.96 -8.46 19.67
CA ALA A 296 -16.42 -8.54 19.51
C ALA A 296 -17.22 -7.85 20.65
N GLU A 297 -16.62 -7.73 21.83
CA GLU A 297 -17.24 -7.07 23.01
C GLU A 297 -17.32 -5.54 22.86
N THR A 298 -16.69 -4.96 21.86
CA THR A 298 -16.63 -3.50 21.61
C THR A 298 -18.01 -2.93 21.25
N ILE A 299 -18.94 -3.76 20.73
CA ILE A 299 -20.35 -3.38 20.53
C ILE A 299 -21.21 -3.99 21.64
N LYS A 300 -21.23 -3.39 22.84
CA LYS A 300 -22.35 -3.61 23.76
C LYS A 300 -23.53 -2.79 23.28
N PRO A 301 -24.70 -3.41 23.03
CA PRO A 301 -25.91 -2.63 22.77
C PRO A 301 -26.14 -1.67 23.93
N ALA A 302 -26.42 -0.41 23.61
CA ALA A 302 -26.81 0.57 24.62
C ALA A 302 -27.93 -0.08 25.49
N LYS A 303 -27.68 -0.23 26.78
CA LYS A 303 -28.66 -0.77 27.72
C LYS A 303 -29.93 0.02 27.52
N THR A 304 -31.00 -0.63 27.01
CA THR A 304 -32.31 -0.04 26.97
C THR A 304 -32.66 0.42 28.37
N ALA A 305 -32.79 1.73 28.55
CA ALA A 305 -33.23 2.33 29.81
C ALA A 305 -34.58 1.72 30.19
N LYS A 306 -34.61 0.95 31.27
CA LYS A 306 -35.84 0.44 31.83
C LYS A 306 -36.76 1.65 32.12
N LYS A 307 -37.89 1.74 31.42
CA LYS A 307 -38.94 2.71 31.78
C LYS A 307 -39.27 2.58 33.27
N PRO A 308 -39.33 3.68 34.02
CA PRO A 308 -39.75 3.64 35.41
C PRO A 308 -41.20 3.13 35.47
N LYS A 309 -41.44 2.11 36.31
CA LYS A 309 -42.81 1.67 36.62
C LYS A 309 -43.55 2.85 37.23
N SER A 310 -44.63 3.27 36.57
CA SER A 310 -45.57 4.22 37.16
C SER A 310 -46.20 3.59 38.39
N ALA A 311 -45.98 4.21 39.54
CA ALA A 311 -46.69 3.89 40.76
C ALA A 311 -48.14 4.35 40.57
N ALA A 312 -49.06 3.38 40.52
CA ALA A 312 -50.47 3.67 40.69
C ALA A 312 -50.75 4.00 42.14
N LYS A 313 -51.42 5.11 42.34
CA LYS A 313 -52.28 5.39 43.49
C LYS A 313 -53.66 5.62 42.98
#